data_c70c3f0255a57e5e417be36e82110221
#
_entry.id   c70c3f0255a57e5e417be36e82110221
#
_cell.length_a   1.000
_cell.length_b   1.000
_cell.length_c   1.000
_cell.angle_alpha   90.00
_cell.angle_beta   90.00
_cell.angle_gamma   90.00
#
_symmetry.space_group_name_H-M   'P 1'
#
loop_
_entity.id
_entity.type
_entity.pdbx_description
1 polymer ?
#
loop_
_entity_poly.entity_id
_entity_poly.type
_entity_poly.pdbx_seq_one_letter_code
_entity_poly.pdbx_strand_id
1 'polypeptide(L)'
;IMKKLLILFGIALLFCACKTTEENYRQSYESAVAKIKDKEREGVDSATYNRIVAMQAPKGTIVGNDTVKIVTGLAWQAYGEDIKLKKYNVVVGAMKQIFNAKEMCNRLRNAGCEAYVMTDRQKNYYVVAAAYNRKDSAADFLKNISTHIPFKLPLSEPYIYDTTKIFVKNE
;
A
#
# COMPACT_ATOMS: atom_id res chain seq x y z
N ILE A 1 14.42 19.28 58.16
CA ILE A 1 13.20 18.50 57.75
C ILE A 1 12.55 19.21 56.56
N MET A 2 12.32 20.53 56.59
CA MET A 2 11.66 21.29 55.53
C MET A 2 12.35 21.21 54.15
N LYS A 3 13.70 21.28 54.08
CA LYS A 3 14.43 21.19 52.78
C LYS A 3 14.26 19.81 52.10
N LYS A 4 14.19 18.72 52.85
CA LYS A 4 13.95 17.38 52.29
C LYS A 4 12.52 17.21 51.79
N LEU A 5 11.55 17.86 52.40
CA LEU A 5 10.14 17.84 51.97
C LEU A 5 9.93 18.62 50.64
N LEU A 6 10.64 19.75 50.47
CA LEU A 6 10.63 20.53 49.26
C LEU A 6 11.21 19.77 48.04
N ILE A 7 12.28 19.00 48.27
CA ILE A 7 12.88 18.17 47.21
C ILE A 7 11.94 17.04 46.80
N LEU A 8 11.26 16.38 47.76
CA LEU A 8 10.30 15.33 47.47
C LEU A 8 9.09 15.85 46.70
N PHE A 9 8.61 17.05 46.99
CA PHE A 9 7.52 17.71 46.31
C PHE A 9 7.91 18.10 44.89
N GLY A 10 9.15 18.56 44.67
CA GLY A 10 9.69 18.90 43.35
C GLY A 10 9.81 17.67 42.43
N ILE A 11 10.21 16.51 42.98
CA ILE A 11 10.30 15.24 42.23
C ILE A 11 8.90 14.73 41.85
N ALA A 12 7.91 14.86 42.74
CA ALA A 12 6.52 14.45 42.45
C ALA A 12 5.88 15.25 41.31
N LEU A 13 6.21 16.54 41.16
CA LEU A 13 5.73 17.38 40.08
C LEU A 13 6.33 17.01 38.70
N LEU A 14 7.53 16.43 38.65
CA LEU A 14 8.16 15.99 37.43
C LEU A 14 7.51 14.73 36.83
N PHE A 15 6.88 13.91 37.63
CA PHE A 15 6.15 12.71 37.15
C PHE A 15 4.74 13.00 36.63
N CYS A 16 4.18 14.17 36.87
CA CYS A 16 2.87 14.56 36.34
C CYS A 16 2.91 15.17 34.93
N ALA A 17 4.10 15.45 34.35
CA ALA A 17 4.25 16.27 33.16
C ALA A 17 4.18 15.50 31.83
N CYS A 18 4.08 14.18 31.81
CA CYS A 18 4.06 13.41 30.55
C CYS A 18 2.99 12.32 30.56
N LYS A 19 1.71 12.69 30.70
CA LYS A 19 0.63 11.87 30.16
C LYS A 19 0.18 12.51 28.85
N THR A 20 0.93 12.25 27.78
CA THR A 20 0.38 12.34 26.43
C THR A 20 -0.65 11.22 26.34
N THR A 21 -1.90 11.52 26.60
CA THR A 21 -2.98 10.53 26.50
C THR A 21 -3.05 10.09 25.05
N GLU A 22 -3.26 8.79 24.81
CA GLU A 22 -3.50 8.18 23.50
C GLU A 22 -4.52 8.99 22.67
N GLU A 23 -5.47 9.60 23.34
CA GLU A 23 -6.49 10.48 22.79
C GLU A 23 -5.89 11.77 22.14
N ASN A 24 -4.92 12.42 22.80
CA ASN A 24 -4.25 13.59 22.27
C ASN A 24 -3.36 13.25 21.06
N TYR A 25 -2.73 12.08 21.09
CA TYR A 25 -1.98 11.59 19.94
C TYR A 25 -2.90 11.29 18.76
N ARG A 26 -4.04 10.63 19.01
CA ARG A 26 -5.03 10.31 17.99
C ARG A 26 -5.62 11.58 17.37
N GLN A 27 -6.02 12.55 18.17
CA GLN A 27 -6.53 13.86 17.69
C GLN A 27 -5.49 14.61 16.87
N SER A 28 -4.23 14.62 17.30
CA SER A 28 -3.13 15.26 16.55
C SER A 28 -2.87 14.53 15.22
N TYR A 29 -2.92 13.22 15.21
CA TYR A 29 -2.78 12.40 14.01
C TYR A 29 -3.94 12.62 13.04
N GLU A 30 -5.19 12.56 13.52
CA GLU A 30 -6.39 12.80 12.71
C GLU A 30 -6.40 14.22 12.12
N SER A 31 -5.98 15.23 12.89
CA SER A 31 -5.84 16.61 12.43
C SER A 31 -4.76 16.76 11.34
N ALA A 32 -3.64 16.06 11.50
CA ALA A 32 -2.56 16.06 10.50
C ALA A 32 -3.00 15.37 9.20
N VAL A 33 -3.68 14.23 9.31
CA VAL A 33 -4.23 13.50 8.16
C VAL A 33 -5.30 14.33 7.43
N ALA A 34 -6.19 15.02 8.17
CA ALA A 34 -7.18 15.92 7.58
C ALA A 34 -6.52 17.06 6.81
N LYS A 35 -5.51 17.72 7.39
CA LYS A 35 -4.74 18.80 6.71
C LYS A 35 -3.99 18.32 5.46
N ILE A 36 -3.48 17.09 5.46
CA ILE A 36 -2.83 16.49 4.27
C ILE A 36 -3.87 16.26 3.19
N LYS A 37 -5.04 15.70 3.54
CA LYS A 37 -6.14 15.48 2.59
C LYS A 37 -6.67 16.80 2.00
N ASP A 38 -6.74 17.86 2.80
CA ASP A 38 -7.17 19.17 2.32
C ASP A 38 -6.15 19.78 1.36
N LYS A 39 -4.84 19.65 1.64
CA LYS A 39 -3.77 20.08 0.72
C LYS A 39 -3.75 19.29 -0.58
N GLU A 40 -4.04 17.99 -0.55
CA GLU A 40 -4.15 17.17 -1.77
C GLU A 40 -5.36 17.56 -2.63
N ARG A 41 -6.35 18.27 -2.05
CA ARG A 41 -7.54 18.79 -2.74
C ARG A 41 -7.38 20.23 -3.23
N GLU A 42 -6.31 20.90 -2.85
CA GLU A 42 -6.10 22.31 -3.18
C GLU A 42 -6.08 22.51 -4.71
N GLY A 43 -7.09 23.20 -5.24
CA GLY A 43 -7.27 23.44 -6.66
C GLY A 43 -8.15 22.45 -7.43
N VAL A 44 -8.69 21.42 -6.76
CA VAL A 44 -9.61 20.45 -7.37
C VAL A 44 -10.95 20.49 -6.64
N ASP A 45 -12.05 20.74 -7.37
CA ASP A 45 -13.38 20.68 -6.77
C ASP A 45 -13.74 19.25 -6.31
N SER A 46 -14.60 19.17 -5.28
CA SER A 46 -14.95 17.89 -4.65
C SER A 46 -15.57 16.86 -5.62
N ALA A 47 -16.27 17.32 -6.65
CA ALA A 47 -16.89 16.42 -7.63
C ALA A 47 -15.82 15.81 -8.55
N THR A 48 -14.88 16.63 -9.00
CA THR A 48 -13.73 16.19 -9.82
C THR A 48 -12.81 15.27 -9.00
N TYR A 49 -12.51 15.60 -7.74
CA TYR A 49 -11.74 14.73 -6.84
C TYR A 49 -12.41 13.36 -6.66
N ASN A 50 -13.70 13.34 -6.34
CA ASN A 50 -14.45 12.09 -6.16
C ASN A 50 -14.51 11.27 -7.45
N ARG A 51 -14.59 11.93 -8.61
CA ARG A 51 -14.54 11.26 -9.92
C ARG A 51 -13.17 10.62 -10.15
N ILE A 52 -12.08 11.31 -9.85
CA ILE A 52 -10.72 10.78 -9.96
C ILE A 52 -10.52 9.59 -9.04
N VAL A 53 -10.94 9.69 -7.78
CA VAL A 53 -10.87 8.59 -6.80
C VAL A 53 -11.70 7.39 -7.26
N ALA A 54 -12.92 7.61 -7.76
CA ALA A 54 -13.77 6.54 -8.28
C ALA A 54 -13.19 5.86 -9.54
N MET A 55 -12.45 6.62 -10.37
CA MET A 55 -11.75 6.06 -11.54
C MET A 55 -10.53 5.22 -11.13
N GLN A 56 -9.88 5.57 -10.01
CA GLN A 56 -8.71 4.87 -9.48
C GLN A 56 -9.08 3.71 -8.55
N ALA A 57 -10.34 3.67 -8.08
CA ALA A 57 -10.80 2.61 -7.22
C ALA A 57 -10.69 1.25 -7.94
N PRO A 58 -10.18 0.21 -7.25
CA PRO A 58 -10.12 -1.12 -7.82
C PRO A 58 -11.53 -1.59 -8.21
N LYS A 59 -11.72 -1.89 -9.49
CA LYS A 59 -12.99 -2.41 -10.00
C LYS A 59 -12.92 -3.93 -10.04
N GLY A 60 -13.93 -4.60 -9.49
CA GLY A 60 -14.13 -6.01 -9.72
C GLY A 60 -14.44 -6.26 -11.20
N THR A 61 -13.71 -7.16 -11.82
CA THR A 61 -13.94 -7.60 -13.20
C THR A 61 -14.21 -9.10 -13.18
N ILE A 62 -15.24 -9.53 -13.90
CA ILE A 62 -15.54 -10.95 -14.06
C ILE A 62 -14.47 -11.56 -14.99
N VAL A 63 -13.84 -12.64 -14.54
CA VAL A 63 -12.89 -13.43 -15.31
C VAL A 63 -13.32 -14.90 -15.18
N GLY A 64 -13.80 -15.48 -16.26
CA GLY A 64 -14.50 -16.75 -16.20
C GLY A 64 -15.79 -16.63 -15.41
N ASN A 65 -15.95 -17.44 -14.36
CA ASN A 65 -17.11 -17.42 -13.45
C ASN A 65 -16.86 -16.64 -12.15
N ASP A 66 -15.68 -16.01 -11.99
CA ASP A 66 -15.27 -15.38 -10.75
C ASP A 66 -15.09 -13.87 -10.92
N THR A 67 -15.43 -13.11 -9.87
CA THR A 67 -15.16 -11.67 -9.80
C THR A 67 -13.76 -11.46 -9.23
N VAL A 68 -12.87 -10.87 -10.03
CA VAL A 68 -11.48 -10.58 -9.67
C VAL A 68 -11.27 -9.09 -9.60
N LYS A 69 -10.61 -8.63 -8.53
CA LYS A 69 -10.26 -7.21 -8.37
C LYS A 69 -9.12 -6.85 -9.32
N ILE A 70 -9.38 -5.91 -10.25
CA ILE A 70 -8.38 -5.41 -11.20
C ILE A 70 -8.21 -3.91 -11.01
N VAL A 71 -6.97 -3.48 -10.91
CA VAL A 71 -6.57 -2.06 -10.81
C VAL A 71 -5.89 -1.66 -12.11
N THR A 72 -6.30 -0.53 -12.69
CA THR A 72 -5.78 -0.01 -13.95
C THR A 72 -5.45 1.48 -13.83
N GLY A 73 -4.64 2.00 -14.74
CA GLY A 73 -4.43 3.46 -14.88
C GLY A 73 -3.43 4.06 -13.90
N LEU A 74 -2.68 3.25 -13.16
CA LEU A 74 -1.62 3.70 -12.25
C LEU A 74 -0.28 3.76 -12.99
N ALA A 75 0.50 4.82 -12.74
CA ALA A 75 1.83 4.98 -13.31
C ALA A 75 2.89 4.32 -12.41
N TRP A 76 2.86 2.99 -12.34
CA TRP A 76 3.84 2.20 -11.60
C TRP A 76 4.96 1.72 -12.53
N GLN A 77 6.15 1.59 -11.99
CA GLN A 77 7.32 1.07 -12.69
C GLN A 77 7.99 -0.02 -11.88
N ALA A 78 8.73 -0.91 -12.54
CA ALA A 78 9.52 -1.91 -11.85
C ALA A 78 10.64 -1.25 -11.03
N TYR A 79 10.89 -1.77 -9.84
CA TYR A 79 12.01 -1.36 -9.01
C TYR A 79 13.20 -2.28 -9.27
N GLY A 80 14.15 -1.82 -10.10
CA GLY A 80 15.30 -2.57 -10.56
C GLY A 80 15.42 -2.54 -12.08
N GLU A 81 16.61 -2.77 -12.61
CA GLU A 81 16.92 -2.47 -14.01
C GLU A 81 16.50 -3.55 -15.01
N ASP A 82 16.38 -4.82 -14.58
CA ASP A 82 16.19 -5.95 -15.49
C ASP A 82 14.78 -6.56 -15.47
N ILE A 83 13.79 -5.87 -14.89
CA ILE A 83 12.45 -6.43 -14.75
C ILE A 83 11.57 -6.00 -15.92
N LYS A 84 11.28 -6.92 -16.83
CA LYS A 84 10.31 -6.69 -17.90
C LYS A 84 8.90 -6.89 -17.37
N LEU A 85 8.14 -5.80 -17.25
CA LEU A 85 6.75 -5.85 -16.81
C LEU A 85 5.90 -6.64 -17.80
N LYS A 86 5.09 -7.55 -17.28
CA LYS A 86 4.02 -8.21 -18.04
C LYS A 86 2.72 -7.43 -17.88
N LYS A 87 1.71 -7.77 -18.67
CA LYS A 87 0.45 -7.04 -18.73
C LYS A 87 -0.35 -7.12 -17.43
N TYR A 88 -0.44 -8.29 -16.83
CA TYR A 88 -1.21 -8.56 -15.61
C TYR A 88 -0.28 -9.01 -14.48
N ASN A 89 -0.25 -8.24 -13.41
CA ASN A 89 0.67 -8.42 -12.29
C ASN A 89 -0.14 -8.66 -11.01
N VAL A 90 0.09 -9.80 -10.34
CA VAL A 90 -0.63 -10.15 -9.11
C VAL A 90 0.07 -9.49 -7.92
N VAL A 91 -0.57 -8.46 -7.37
CA VAL A 91 -0.06 -7.65 -6.26
C VAL A 91 -0.53 -8.26 -4.94
N VAL A 92 0.42 -8.56 -4.07
CA VAL A 92 0.19 -9.23 -2.77
C VAL A 92 0.65 -8.40 -1.57
N GLY A 93 1.31 -7.28 -1.80
CA GLY A 93 1.81 -6.39 -0.75
C GLY A 93 1.88 -4.94 -1.20
N ALA A 94 1.63 -4.01 -0.27
CA ALA A 94 1.85 -2.59 -0.43
C ALA A 94 2.60 -2.09 0.80
N MET A 95 3.77 -1.46 0.62
CA MET A 95 4.68 -1.10 1.68
C MET A 95 5.27 0.28 1.48
N LYS A 96 5.56 0.99 2.58
CA LYS A 96 6.24 2.30 2.56
C LYS A 96 7.76 2.18 2.51
N GLN A 97 8.30 1.06 2.94
CA GLN A 97 9.75 0.84 3.04
C GLN A 97 10.20 -0.22 2.04
N ILE A 98 11.19 0.13 1.24
CA ILE A 98 11.76 -0.77 0.22
C ILE A 98 12.37 -2.03 0.83
N PHE A 99 12.96 -1.93 2.02
CA PHE A 99 13.56 -3.07 2.71
C PHE A 99 12.50 -4.16 2.96
N ASN A 100 11.34 -3.79 3.49
CA ASN A 100 10.24 -4.71 3.76
C ASN A 100 9.69 -5.33 2.46
N ALA A 101 9.62 -4.54 1.38
CA ALA A 101 9.17 -5.03 0.09
C ALA A 101 10.17 -6.05 -0.51
N LYS A 102 11.47 -5.78 -0.41
CA LYS A 102 12.51 -6.72 -0.85
C LYS A 102 12.50 -8.01 -0.05
N GLU A 103 12.35 -7.93 1.26
CA GLU A 103 12.27 -9.09 2.13
C GLU A 103 11.06 -9.97 1.79
N MET A 104 9.90 -9.35 1.56
CA MET A 104 8.71 -10.07 1.10
C MET A 104 8.95 -10.73 -0.28
N CYS A 105 9.61 -10.05 -1.22
CA CYS A 105 10.00 -10.65 -2.49
C CYS A 105 10.89 -11.87 -2.32
N ASN A 106 11.88 -11.81 -1.42
CA ASN A 106 12.76 -12.94 -1.14
C ASN A 106 11.97 -14.14 -0.60
N ARG A 107 11.05 -13.89 0.33
CA ARG A 107 10.15 -14.95 0.86
C ARG A 107 9.29 -15.58 -0.24
N LEU A 108 8.75 -14.78 -1.15
CA LEU A 108 7.96 -15.24 -2.28
C LEU A 108 8.80 -16.07 -3.27
N ARG A 109 10.04 -15.63 -3.56
CA ARG A 109 10.96 -16.36 -4.41
C ARG A 109 11.35 -17.72 -3.80
N ASN A 110 11.56 -17.75 -2.49
CA ASN A 110 11.81 -19.01 -1.77
C ASN A 110 10.60 -19.95 -1.82
N ALA A 111 9.38 -19.43 -1.99
CA ALA A 111 8.16 -20.19 -2.23
C ALA A 111 7.94 -20.54 -3.72
N GLY A 112 8.90 -20.25 -4.60
CA GLY A 112 8.83 -20.58 -6.04
C GLY A 112 8.14 -19.54 -6.91
N CYS A 113 7.85 -18.33 -6.41
CA CYS A 113 7.24 -17.24 -7.17
C CYS A 113 8.29 -16.41 -7.92
N GLU A 114 7.97 -15.93 -9.13
CA GLU A 114 8.78 -14.93 -9.87
C GLU A 114 8.52 -13.51 -9.33
N ALA A 115 8.79 -13.29 -8.04
CA ALA A 115 8.39 -12.07 -7.37
C ALA A 115 9.35 -10.89 -7.65
N TYR A 116 8.76 -9.68 -7.72
CA TYR A 116 9.49 -8.43 -7.84
C TYR A 116 8.73 -7.26 -7.20
N VAL A 117 9.40 -6.11 -7.10
CA VAL A 117 8.83 -4.88 -6.55
C VAL A 117 8.50 -3.92 -7.68
N MET A 118 7.33 -3.30 -7.59
CA MET A 118 6.97 -2.10 -8.36
C MET A 118 6.94 -0.89 -7.44
N THR A 119 7.11 0.30 -7.99
CA THR A 119 7.05 1.56 -7.24
C THR A 119 6.23 2.60 -8.00
N ASP A 120 5.56 3.47 -7.25
CA ASP A 120 4.89 4.66 -7.77
C ASP A 120 5.77 5.92 -7.62
N ARG A 121 5.25 7.06 -8.08
CA ARG A 121 5.92 8.36 -7.96
C ARG A 121 6.06 8.84 -6.52
N GLN A 122 5.19 8.38 -5.62
CA GLN A 122 5.20 8.70 -4.19
C GLN A 122 6.12 7.78 -3.38
N LYS A 123 6.89 6.90 -4.05
CA LYS A 123 7.78 5.91 -3.41
C LYS A 123 7.04 4.93 -2.50
N ASN A 124 5.80 4.56 -2.86
CA ASN A 124 5.18 3.36 -2.33
C ASN A 124 5.70 2.16 -3.10
N TYR A 125 5.86 1.05 -2.41
CA TYR A 125 6.41 -0.18 -2.97
C TYR A 125 5.35 -1.27 -2.97
N TYR A 126 5.12 -1.86 -4.13
CA TYR A 126 4.12 -2.90 -4.36
C TYR A 126 4.81 -4.19 -4.70
N VAL A 127 4.50 -5.24 -3.94
CA VAL A 127 5.11 -6.56 -4.13
C VAL A 127 4.23 -7.37 -5.05
N VAL A 128 4.80 -7.77 -6.18
CA VAL A 128 4.17 -8.65 -7.18
C VAL A 128 4.66 -10.07 -6.94
N ALA A 129 3.73 -11.02 -6.81
CA ALA A 129 4.07 -12.43 -6.63
C ALA A 129 4.25 -13.17 -7.96
N ALA A 130 3.45 -12.81 -8.97
CA ALA A 130 3.50 -13.41 -10.30
C ALA A 130 3.01 -12.41 -11.35
N ALA A 131 3.42 -12.59 -12.60
CA ALA A 131 2.99 -11.73 -13.70
C ALA A 131 2.74 -12.54 -14.97
N TYR A 132 1.71 -12.14 -15.71
CA TYR A 132 1.19 -12.86 -16.87
C TYR A 132 0.85 -11.91 -18.02
N ASN A 133 0.90 -12.42 -19.25
CA ASN A 133 0.41 -11.71 -20.43
C ASN A 133 -1.09 -11.93 -20.67
N ARG A 134 -1.67 -12.97 -20.05
CA ARG A 134 -3.10 -13.29 -20.13
C ARG A 134 -3.79 -13.04 -18.80
N LYS A 135 -4.98 -12.43 -18.87
CA LYS A 135 -5.79 -12.11 -17.69
C LYS A 135 -6.24 -13.37 -16.95
N ASP A 136 -6.66 -14.40 -17.68
CA ASP A 136 -7.15 -15.66 -17.11
C ASP A 136 -6.07 -16.32 -16.25
N SER A 137 -4.84 -16.40 -16.75
CA SER A 137 -3.71 -16.97 -16.00
C SER A 137 -3.40 -16.21 -14.70
N ALA A 138 -3.53 -14.87 -14.73
CA ALA A 138 -3.38 -14.06 -13.52
C ALA A 138 -4.52 -14.29 -12.52
N ALA A 139 -5.75 -14.44 -13.01
CA ALA A 139 -6.92 -14.74 -12.19
C ALA A 139 -6.83 -16.15 -11.57
N ASP A 140 -6.41 -17.15 -12.34
CA ASP A 140 -6.21 -18.52 -11.85
C ASP A 140 -5.15 -18.57 -10.75
N PHE A 141 -4.03 -17.87 -10.91
CA PHE A 141 -3.01 -17.76 -9.88
C PHE A 141 -3.57 -17.07 -8.62
N LEU A 142 -4.30 -15.97 -8.78
CA LEU A 142 -4.89 -15.23 -7.67
C LEU A 142 -5.90 -16.06 -6.89
N LYS A 143 -6.72 -16.84 -7.57
CA LYS A 143 -7.70 -17.77 -7.00
C LYS A 143 -7.03 -18.88 -6.17
N ASN A 144 -5.93 -19.41 -6.66
CA ASN A 144 -5.18 -20.48 -6.01
C ASN A 144 -3.97 -19.98 -5.21
N ILE A 145 -3.99 -18.70 -4.80
CA ILE A 145 -2.82 -18.04 -4.20
C ILE A 145 -2.34 -18.72 -2.92
N SER A 146 -3.27 -19.24 -2.10
CA SER A 146 -2.95 -19.96 -0.87
C SER A 146 -2.21 -21.29 -1.11
N THR A 147 -2.38 -21.89 -2.27
CA THR A 147 -1.63 -23.10 -2.67
C THR A 147 -0.20 -22.76 -3.09
N HIS A 148 -0.01 -21.61 -3.71
CA HIS A 148 1.31 -21.16 -4.17
C HIS A 148 2.13 -20.47 -3.06
N ILE A 149 1.45 -19.83 -2.09
CA ILE A 149 2.10 -19.03 -1.05
C ILE A 149 1.67 -19.55 0.33
N PRO A 150 2.53 -20.31 1.02
CA PRO A 150 2.18 -21.02 2.27
C PRO A 150 2.30 -20.13 3.52
N PHE A 151 2.18 -18.80 3.40
CA PHE A 151 2.26 -17.88 4.52
C PHE A 151 1.29 -16.70 4.33
N LYS A 152 1.02 -15.98 5.43
CA LYS A 152 0.12 -14.83 5.42
C LYS A 152 0.69 -13.68 4.59
N LEU A 153 -0.13 -13.18 3.67
CA LEU A 153 0.20 -12.03 2.82
C LEU A 153 -0.02 -10.70 3.55
N PRO A 154 0.74 -9.65 3.21
CA PRO A 154 0.54 -8.30 3.75
C PRO A 154 -0.80 -7.68 3.36
N LEU A 155 -1.28 -7.93 2.13
CA LEU A 155 -2.62 -7.53 1.71
C LEU A 155 -3.62 -8.62 2.08
N SER A 156 -4.71 -8.21 2.76
CA SER A 156 -5.86 -9.09 3.02
C SER A 156 -6.59 -9.48 1.73
N GLU A 157 -6.61 -8.58 0.76
CA GLU A 157 -7.22 -8.76 -0.55
C GLU A 157 -6.21 -8.49 -1.67
N PRO A 158 -5.43 -9.48 -2.10
CA PRO A 158 -4.58 -9.38 -3.27
C PRO A 158 -5.40 -9.06 -4.52
N TYR A 159 -4.78 -8.40 -5.49
CA TYR A 159 -5.46 -7.96 -6.70
C TYR A 159 -4.54 -8.02 -7.93
N ILE A 160 -5.13 -7.91 -9.12
CA ILE A 160 -4.39 -7.84 -10.38
C ILE A 160 -4.19 -6.39 -10.77
N TYR A 161 -2.96 -6.00 -11.03
CA TYR A 161 -2.60 -4.74 -11.64
C TYR A 161 -2.45 -4.91 -13.16
N ASP A 162 -3.29 -4.19 -13.94
CA ASP A 162 -3.26 -4.20 -15.41
C ASP A 162 -2.49 -2.96 -15.91
N THR A 163 -1.38 -3.19 -16.59
CA THR A 163 -0.50 -2.13 -17.12
C THR A 163 -1.00 -1.51 -18.42
N THR A 164 -2.05 -2.03 -19.04
CA THR A 164 -2.46 -1.68 -20.41
C THR A 164 -2.87 -0.23 -20.60
N LYS A 165 -3.29 0.46 -19.54
CA LYS A 165 -3.79 1.85 -19.60
C LYS A 165 -2.77 2.92 -19.23
N ILE A 166 -1.49 2.57 -19.08
CA ILE A 166 -0.45 3.54 -18.71
C ILE A 166 -0.01 4.39 -19.91
N PHE A 167 -0.26 3.95 -21.14
CA PHE A 167 0.23 4.59 -22.36
C PHE A 167 -0.90 5.11 -23.24
N VAL A 168 -1.68 6.07 -22.76
CA VAL A 168 -2.22 7.08 -23.66
C VAL A 168 -1.23 8.23 -23.65
N LYS A 169 -0.17 8.12 -24.41
CA LYS A 169 0.60 9.26 -24.88
C LYS A 169 -0.32 9.99 -25.84
N ASN A 170 -0.88 11.13 -25.41
CA ASN A 170 -1.50 12.04 -26.35
C ASN A 170 -0.37 12.54 -27.26
N GLU A 171 -0.40 12.11 -28.52
CA GLU A 171 0.26 12.81 -29.63
C GLU A 171 -0.50 14.10 -29.91
#